data_1e4b104caa6e19bef5bca5981154ba7b
#
_entry.id   1e4b104caa6e19bef5bca5981154ba7b
#
_cell.length_a   1.000
_cell.length_b   1.000
_cell.length_c   1.000
_cell.angle_alpha   90.00
_cell.angle_beta   90.00
_cell.angle_gamma   90.00
#
_symmetry.space_group_name_H-M   'P 1'
#
loop_
_entity.id
_entity.type
_entity.pdbx_description
1 polymer ?
#
loop_
_entity_poly.entity_id
_entity_poly.type
_entity_poly.pdbx_seq_one_letter_code
_entity_poly.pdbx_strand_id
1 'polypeptide(L)'
;MSEPGPDARFAASMGTLMGPEFPSDIALAVSGGGDSMAMLYLAHNWARVWGVRLWVVTVDHGLRPESAAEAEMVAGTCRALGWPHATLRWRWDGAGNLQDAARRGRLALIDRWRGGLRHVLFAHTMDDVAETFLMRLSRGSGVEGLSAMAARRAVRPHMDAPPPLAPDEIATEARPPAPGPDDAPGFEIVRPLLGERREDLRFYLRVLKGRWIEDPSNEDPGFERVRTRRLLARLEEEGLGAETLAATADRLSRARAALEARAREVAARFVARAESCGAPTGELLIDRDGFAAVETDTQLRILAAALQWVSSAPYRPRARPLEALLVRALSGGGGTLHGCELRAEGEVLRVFREYAALRDTSTRAGPGRIWDGRWEAPGAEGLTLRALGPDGWAQIAQKPAGAPPAHAAHALPALFDHARLVACPALGQGRPDALSLRPPRAPAGIGF
;
A
#
# COMPACT_ATOMS: atom_id res chain seq x y z
N MET A 1 30.85 -14.80 23.64
CA MET A 1 30.62 -13.40 23.29
C MET A 1 29.23 -13.05 23.75
N SER A 2 29.05 -12.02 24.61
CA SER A 2 27.72 -11.59 25.03
C SER A 2 26.96 -11.05 23.80
N GLU A 3 25.65 -11.33 23.73
CA GLU A 3 24.80 -10.76 22.70
C GLU A 3 24.86 -9.23 22.71
N PRO A 4 24.81 -8.58 21.54
CA PRO A 4 24.85 -7.12 21.46
C PRO A 4 23.60 -6.52 22.13
N GLY A 5 23.78 -5.46 22.92
CA GLY A 5 22.66 -4.78 23.58
C GLY A 5 21.67 -4.16 22.60
N PRO A 6 20.48 -3.72 23.08
CA PRO A 6 19.41 -3.19 22.23
C PRO A 6 19.84 -2.01 21.35
N ASP A 7 20.67 -1.09 21.87
CA ASP A 7 21.22 0.04 21.11
C ASP A 7 22.10 -0.41 19.94
N ALA A 8 22.95 -1.43 20.16
CA ALA A 8 23.82 -1.95 19.11
C ALA A 8 23.02 -2.70 18.03
N ARG A 9 22.00 -3.49 18.43
CA ARG A 9 21.10 -4.17 17.47
C ARG A 9 20.28 -3.16 16.68
N PHE A 10 19.75 -2.13 17.32
CA PHE A 10 19.05 -1.03 16.65
C PHE A 10 19.96 -0.31 15.63
N ALA A 11 21.18 0.03 16.02
CA ALA A 11 22.14 0.68 15.13
C ALA A 11 22.49 -0.21 13.92
N ALA A 12 22.69 -1.50 14.12
CA ALA A 12 22.91 -2.46 13.03
C ALA A 12 21.70 -2.55 12.08
N SER A 13 20.48 -2.58 12.63
CA SER A 13 19.24 -2.56 11.84
C SER A 13 19.11 -1.27 11.01
N MET A 14 19.37 -0.11 11.62
CA MET A 14 19.34 1.17 10.90
C MET A 14 20.41 1.21 9.80
N GLY A 15 21.62 0.71 10.06
CA GLY A 15 22.69 0.59 9.06
C GLY A 15 22.26 -0.24 7.86
N THR A 16 21.63 -1.39 8.10
CA THR A 16 21.11 -2.28 7.05
C THR A 16 19.96 -1.66 6.26
N LEU A 17 19.04 -0.96 6.95
CA LEU A 17 17.82 -0.44 6.34
C LEU A 17 18.01 0.90 5.62
N MET A 18 18.94 1.74 6.09
CA MET A 18 19.07 3.13 5.64
C MET A 18 20.49 3.57 5.35
N GLY A 19 21.51 2.80 5.75
CA GLY A 19 22.91 3.11 5.54
C GLY A 19 23.40 2.80 4.11
N PRO A 20 24.68 3.13 3.80
CA PRO A 20 25.64 3.80 4.69
C PRO A 20 25.41 5.32 4.83
N GLU A 21 24.69 5.95 3.89
CA GLU A 21 24.38 7.38 3.92
C GLU A 21 23.00 7.59 4.56
N PHE A 22 23.02 8.09 5.81
CA PHE A 22 21.77 8.39 6.50
C PHE A 22 21.21 9.75 6.08
N PRO A 23 19.87 9.90 5.96
CA PRO A 23 19.26 11.21 5.73
C PRO A 23 19.48 12.10 6.96
N SER A 24 19.56 13.42 6.73
CA SER A 24 19.70 14.42 7.81
C SER A 24 18.53 14.44 8.78
N ASP A 25 17.33 14.08 8.28
CA ASP A 25 16.07 14.20 9.00
C ASP A 25 15.21 12.94 8.80
N ILE A 26 14.65 12.42 9.90
CA ILE A 26 13.80 11.21 9.91
C ILE A 26 12.58 11.42 10.79
N ALA A 27 11.41 10.94 10.36
CA ALA A 27 10.21 10.93 11.19
C ALA A 27 10.08 9.65 12.01
N LEU A 28 9.53 9.75 13.23
CA LEU A 28 9.16 8.65 14.10
C LEU A 28 7.66 8.71 14.42
N ALA A 29 6.92 7.64 14.11
CA ALA A 29 5.54 7.49 14.54
C ALA A 29 5.49 6.82 15.93
N VAL A 30 5.19 7.62 16.96
CA VAL A 30 5.19 7.20 18.37
C VAL A 30 3.77 7.28 18.92
N SER A 31 3.21 6.16 19.36
CA SER A 31 1.84 6.06 19.90
C SER A 31 1.76 6.16 21.42
N GLY A 32 2.89 6.21 22.11
CA GLY A 32 2.95 6.16 23.58
C GLY A 32 3.03 4.75 24.16
N GLY A 33 2.70 3.70 23.42
CA GLY A 33 2.86 2.32 23.86
C GLY A 33 4.33 1.88 23.97
N GLY A 34 4.59 0.80 24.75
CA GLY A 34 5.94 0.37 25.10
C GLY A 34 6.90 0.25 23.91
N ASP A 35 6.48 -0.43 22.83
CA ASP A 35 7.34 -0.65 21.67
C ASP A 35 7.74 0.68 21.00
N SER A 36 6.79 1.62 20.87
CA SER A 36 7.04 2.93 20.25
C SER A 36 7.87 3.86 21.13
N MET A 37 7.70 3.78 22.45
CA MET A 37 8.53 4.53 23.39
C MET A 37 9.96 3.98 23.44
N ALA A 38 10.14 2.66 23.41
CA ALA A 38 11.46 2.05 23.28
C ALA A 38 12.17 2.49 22.00
N MET A 39 11.44 2.48 20.85
CA MET A 39 11.97 3.00 19.59
C MET A 39 12.42 4.46 19.72
N LEU A 40 11.66 5.31 20.41
CA LEU A 40 12.02 6.72 20.61
C LEU A 40 13.37 6.86 21.34
N TYR A 41 13.60 6.10 22.42
CA TYR A 41 14.88 6.15 23.16
C TYR A 41 16.04 5.57 22.35
N LEU A 42 15.84 4.43 21.68
CA LEU A 42 16.85 3.82 20.81
C LEU A 42 17.23 4.76 19.65
N ALA A 43 16.21 5.35 19.02
CA ALA A 43 16.44 6.32 17.95
C ALA A 43 17.12 7.61 18.46
N HIS A 44 16.80 8.07 19.67
CA HIS A 44 17.48 9.21 20.32
C HIS A 44 18.98 8.94 20.46
N ASN A 45 19.35 7.79 21.04
CA ASN A 45 20.77 7.43 21.23
C ASN A 45 21.49 7.32 19.88
N TRP A 46 20.89 6.61 18.93
CA TRP A 46 21.43 6.44 17.58
C TRP A 46 21.58 7.77 16.84
N ALA A 47 20.56 8.63 16.85
CA ALA A 47 20.55 9.89 16.13
C ALA A 47 21.60 10.86 16.63
N ARG A 48 21.89 10.87 17.94
CA ARG A 48 22.96 11.68 18.53
C ARG A 48 24.36 11.26 18.07
N VAL A 49 24.56 9.96 17.83
CA VAL A 49 25.83 9.42 17.32
C VAL A 49 26.04 9.80 15.84
N TRP A 50 24.98 9.73 15.06
CA TRP A 50 25.04 9.90 13.60
C TRP A 50 24.68 11.31 13.11
N GLY A 51 24.36 12.23 14.00
CA GLY A 51 24.01 13.61 13.62
C GLY A 51 22.66 13.74 12.89
N VAL A 52 21.75 12.77 13.06
CA VAL A 52 20.44 12.76 12.42
C VAL A 52 19.44 13.52 13.28
N ARG A 53 18.59 14.34 12.67
CA ARG A 53 17.49 15.03 13.35
C ARG A 53 16.22 14.19 13.34
N LEU A 54 15.62 14.01 14.50
CA LEU A 54 14.35 13.28 14.62
C LEU A 54 13.16 14.24 14.67
N TRP A 55 12.08 13.85 13.98
CA TRP A 55 10.79 14.51 13.99
C TRP A 55 9.76 13.52 14.49
N VAL A 56 9.18 13.76 15.66
CA VAL A 56 8.28 12.79 16.28
C VAL A 56 6.83 13.17 16.01
N VAL A 57 6.00 12.18 15.67
CA VAL A 57 4.58 12.37 15.43
C VAL A 57 3.75 11.34 16.18
N THR A 58 2.73 11.81 16.89
CA THR A 58 1.69 10.99 17.51
C THR A 58 0.38 11.22 16.79
N VAL A 59 -0.35 10.16 16.45
CA VAL A 59 -1.72 10.27 15.92
C VAL A 59 -2.69 9.91 17.04
N ASP A 60 -3.39 10.92 17.51
CA ASP A 60 -4.51 10.79 18.44
C ASP A 60 -5.77 10.39 17.66
N HIS A 61 -6.27 9.19 17.91
CA HIS A 61 -7.47 8.68 17.25
C HIS A 61 -8.77 9.14 17.90
N GLY A 62 -8.71 9.82 19.07
CA GLY A 62 -9.90 10.34 19.79
C GLY A 62 -10.89 9.26 20.20
N LEU A 63 -10.48 8.00 20.26
CA LEU A 63 -11.37 6.86 20.57
C LEU A 63 -11.60 6.67 22.08
N ARG A 64 -10.78 7.31 22.90
CA ARG A 64 -10.82 7.26 24.35
C ARG A 64 -10.58 8.63 24.96
N PRO A 65 -11.17 8.93 26.12
CA PRO A 65 -10.93 10.21 26.84
C PRO A 65 -9.44 10.44 27.17
N GLU A 66 -8.69 9.36 27.45
CA GLU A 66 -7.29 9.40 27.86
C GLU A 66 -6.31 9.68 26.72
N SER A 67 -6.73 9.54 25.45
CA SER A 67 -5.84 9.61 24.28
C SER A 67 -5.10 10.95 24.17
N ALA A 68 -5.71 12.05 24.60
CA ALA A 68 -5.07 13.37 24.64
C ALA A 68 -3.95 13.44 25.71
N ALA A 69 -4.17 12.85 26.88
CA ALA A 69 -3.17 12.78 27.95
C ALA A 69 -2.00 11.85 27.56
N GLU A 70 -2.30 10.81 26.82
CA GLU A 70 -1.31 9.89 26.26
C GLU A 70 -0.39 10.60 25.25
N ALA A 71 -0.97 11.38 24.33
CA ALA A 71 -0.21 12.19 23.38
C ALA A 71 0.65 13.25 24.09
N GLU A 72 0.15 13.87 25.18
CA GLU A 72 0.91 14.82 25.99
C GLU A 72 2.08 14.16 26.73
N MET A 73 1.94 12.92 27.20
CA MET A 73 3.05 12.16 27.77
C MET A 73 4.20 11.95 26.76
N VAL A 74 3.87 11.63 25.51
CA VAL A 74 4.87 11.53 24.42
C VAL A 74 5.50 12.89 24.16
N ALA A 75 4.69 13.95 24.05
CA ALA A 75 5.16 15.32 23.86
C ALA A 75 6.14 15.76 24.96
N GLY A 76 5.81 15.47 26.22
CA GLY A 76 6.67 15.74 27.37
C GLY A 76 8.02 14.99 27.29
N THR A 77 8.00 13.74 26.90
CA THR A 77 9.21 12.94 26.68
C THR A 77 10.05 13.54 25.55
N CYS A 78 9.44 13.92 24.44
CA CYS A 78 10.14 14.54 23.30
C CYS A 78 10.81 15.88 23.70
N ARG A 79 10.10 16.71 24.48
CA ARG A 79 10.68 17.95 25.04
C ARG A 79 11.92 17.67 25.91
N ALA A 80 11.84 16.67 26.78
CA ALA A 80 12.96 16.27 27.63
C ALA A 80 14.17 15.76 26.82
N LEU A 81 13.93 15.07 25.70
CA LEU A 81 14.95 14.57 24.80
C LEU A 81 15.44 15.61 23.77
N GLY A 82 14.78 16.78 23.68
CA GLY A 82 15.13 17.86 22.76
C GLY A 82 14.64 17.67 21.32
N TRP A 83 13.61 16.84 21.08
CA TRP A 83 13.07 16.58 19.75
C TRP A 83 11.75 17.30 19.49
N PRO A 84 11.55 17.87 18.28
CA PRO A 84 10.26 18.40 17.86
C PRO A 84 9.20 17.28 17.79
N HIS A 85 8.01 17.59 18.29
CA HIS A 85 6.88 16.67 18.35
C HIS A 85 5.61 17.31 17.81
N ALA A 86 4.82 16.53 17.05
CA ALA A 86 3.49 16.92 16.62
C ALA A 86 2.45 15.88 17.05
N THR A 87 1.30 16.35 17.52
CA THR A 87 0.10 15.52 17.73
C THR A 87 -0.88 15.81 16.61
N LEU A 88 -1.24 14.76 15.83
CA LEU A 88 -2.24 14.83 14.77
C LEU A 88 -3.53 14.19 15.25
N ARG A 89 -4.68 14.84 15.02
CA ARG A 89 -6.00 14.35 15.41
C ARG A 89 -6.69 13.68 14.24
N TRP A 90 -7.02 12.41 14.40
CA TRP A 90 -7.85 11.69 13.47
C TRP A 90 -9.31 11.73 13.90
N ARG A 91 -10.22 11.83 12.91
CA ARG A 91 -11.66 11.72 13.15
C ARG A 91 -12.23 10.65 12.25
N TRP A 92 -13.06 9.80 12.84
CA TRP A 92 -13.78 8.78 12.07
C TRP A 92 -14.99 9.41 11.38
N ASP A 93 -15.15 9.10 10.10
CA ASP A 93 -16.30 9.51 9.29
C ASP A 93 -17.54 8.60 9.46
N GLY A 94 -17.42 7.55 10.27
CA GLY A 94 -18.48 6.57 10.52
C GLY A 94 -18.54 5.45 9.47
N ALA A 95 -17.69 5.47 8.44
CA ALA A 95 -17.76 4.51 7.34
C ALA A 95 -16.78 3.34 7.49
N GLY A 96 -17.27 2.13 7.24
CA GLY A 96 -16.46 0.92 7.16
C GLY A 96 -15.96 0.37 8.50
N ASN A 97 -14.91 -0.44 8.47
CA ASN A 97 -14.30 -1.00 9.66
C ASN A 97 -13.42 0.04 10.35
N LEU A 98 -13.70 0.34 11.62
CA LEU A 98 -13.01 1.35 12.43
C LEU A 98 -11.49 1.16 12.45
N GLN A 99 -11.00 -0.07 12.64
CA GLN A 99 -9.56 -0.34 12.73
C GLN A 99 -8.84 -0.09 11.42
N ASP A 100 -9.44 -0.49 10.29
CA ASP A 100 -8.90 -0.26 8.96
C ASP A 100 -8.97 1.23 8.59
N ALA A 101 -10.06 1.92 8.94
CA ALA A 101 -10.21 3.37 8.78
C ALA A 101 -9.16 4.13 9.60
N ALA A 102 -8.97 3.78 10.88
CA ALA A 102 -7.95 4.39 11.75
C ALA A 102 -6.52 4.17 11.21
N ARG A 103 -6.24 2.97 10.68
CA ARG A 103 -4.93 2.67 10.08
C ARG A 103 -4.69 3.50 8.82
N ARG A 104 -5.69 3.64 7.94
CA ARG A 104 -5.60 4.48 6.73
C ARG A 104 -5.48 5.95 7.10
N GLY A 105 -6.33 6.41 8.02
CA GLY A 105 -6.32 7.80 8.50
C GLY A 105 -4.97 8.19 9.10
N ARG A 106 -4.36 7.32 9.90
CA ARG A 106 -3.02 7.55 10.44
C ARG A 106 -1.99 7.78 9.34
N LEU A 107 -1.96 6.93 8.31
CA LEU A 107 -1.00 7.07 7.21
C LEU A 107 -1.26 8.34 6.40
N ALA A 108 -2.52 8.69 6.16
CA ALA A 108 -2.90 9.91 5.44
C ALA A 108 -2.52 11.19 6.20
N LEU A 109 -2.72 11.21 7.53
CA LEU A 109 -2.30 12.34 8.37
C LEU A 109 -0.77 12.49 8.41
N ILE A 110 -0.04 11.39 8.57
CA ILE A 110 1.43 11.40 8.56
C ILE A 110 1.95 11.89 7.21
N ASP A 111 1.38 11.43 6.07
CA ASP A 111 1.78 11.87 4.73
C ASP A 111 1.59 13.38 4.54
N ARG A 112 0.50 13.95 5.06
CA ARG A 112 0.21 15.39 5.00
C ARG A 112 1.08 16.23 5.95
N TRP A 113 1.54 15.64 7.06
CA TRP A 113 2.36 16.33 8.05
C TRP A 113 3.87 16.29 7.73
N ARG A 114 4.37 15.20 7.18
CA ARG A 114 5.81 14.90 7.05
C ARG A 114 6.63 15.89 6.25
N GLY A 115 6.02 16.79 5.47
CA GLY A 115 6.75 17.69 4.59
C GLY A 115 7.67 16.92 3.62
N GLY A 116 8.94 17.27 3.56
CA GLY A 116 9.98 16.62 2.76
C GLY A 116 10.55 15.33 3.36
N LEU A 117 10.14 14.90 4.56
CA LEU A 117 10.67 13.70 5.18
C LEU A 117 10.26 12.45 4.39
N ARG A 118 11.25 11.72 3.89
CA ARG A 118 11.04 10.53 3.07
C ARG A 118 10.82 9.27 3.91
N HIS A 119 11.41 9.18 5.10
CA HIS A 119 11.39 7.99 5.93
C HIS A 119 10.64 8.23 7.24
N VAL A 120 9.75 7.30 7.58
CA VAL A 120 8.99 7.31 8.82
C VAL A 120 9.20 5.97 9.55
N LEU A 121 9.78 6.00 10.74
CA LEU A 121 10.00 4.81 11.56
C LEU A 121 8.72 4.38 12.27
N PHE A 122 8.44 3.07 12.27
CA PHE A 122 7.32 2.42 12.95
C PHE A 122 7.83 1.28 13.83
N ALA A 123 7.37 1.22 15.06
CA ALA A 123 7.82 0.29 16.10
C ALA A 123 7.12 -1.09 16.03
N HIS A 124 7.09 -1.70 14.85
CA HIS A 124 6.64 -3.09 14.74
C HIS A 124 7.76 -4.03 15.17
N THR A 125 7.39 -5.05 15.96
CA THR A 125 8.31 -6.00 16.59
C THR A 125 8.21 -7.40 15.98
N MET A 126 9.06 -8.31 16.43
CA MET A 126 9.00 -9.72 16.10
C MET A 126 7.65 -10.34 16.52
N ASP A 127 7.12 -9.94 17.69
CA ASP A 127 5.81 -10.37 18.14
C ASP A 127 4.69 -9.94 17.17
N ASP A 128 4.77 -8.74 16.58
CA ASP A 128 3.81 -8.29 15.56
C ASP A 128 3.88 -9.13 14.29
N VAL A 129 5.07 -9.61 13.91
CA VAL A 129 5.25 -10.54 12.78
C VAL A 129 4.56 -11.86 13.10
N ALA A 130 4.81 -12.44 14.28
CA ALA A 130 4.22 -13.71 14.72
C ALA A 130 2.69 -13.61 14.84
N GLU A 131 2.16 -12.54 15.46
CA GLU A 131 0.73 -12.26 15.54
C GLU A 131 0.11 -12.22 14.13
N THR A 132 0.73 -11.46 13.22
CA THR A 132 0.25 -11.33 11.83
C THR A 132 0.30 -12.66 11.09
N PHE A 133 1.33 -13.45 11.29
CA PHE A 133 1.48 -14.79 10.72
C PHE A 133 0.31 -15.69 11.14
N LEU A 134 0.04 -15.80 12.42
CA LEU A 134 -1.07 -16.62 12.95
C LEU A 134 -2.43 -16.15 12.46
N MET A 135 -2.70 -14.84 12.47
CA MET A 135 -3.95 -14.27 11.95
C MET A 135 -4.17 -14.58 10.45
N ARG A 136 -3.12 -14.63 9.67
CA ARG A 136 -3.19 -14.94 8.24
C ARG A 136 -3.25 -16.43 7.98
N LEU A 137 -2.56 -17.23 8.79
CA LEU A 137 -2.62 -18.69 8.74
C LEU A 137 -4.04 -19.19 9.04
N SER A 138 -4.70 -18.63 10.05
CA SER A 138 -6.09 -18.96 10.39
C SER A 138 -7.10 -18.65 9.29
N ARG A 139 -6.74 -17.73 8.36
CA ARG A 139 -7.54 -17.38 7.17
C ARG A 139 -7.15 -18.18 5.93
N GLY A 140 -6.27 -19.19 6.06
CA GLY A 140 -5.82 -20.04 4.94
C GLY A 140 -4.92 -19.31 3.96
N SER A 141 -4.14 -18.34 4.40
CA SER A 141 -3.19 -17.62 3.53
C SER A 141 -2.05 -18.53 3.10
N GLY A 142 -1.66 -18.46 1.83
CA GLY A 142 -0.45 -19.07 1.29
C GLY A 142 0.81 -18.19 1.48
N VAL A 143 1.83 -18.44 0.66
CA VAL A 143 3.15 -17.77 0.71
C VAL A 143 3.02 -16.23 0.77
N GLU A 144 2.14 -15.65 -0.03
CA GLU A 144 1.92 -14.19 -0.09
C GLU A 144 1.49 -13.61 1.26
N GLY A 145 0.52 -14.26 1.90
CA GLY A 145 -0.01 -13.79 3.16
C GLY A 145 0.87 -14.12 4.36
N LEU A 146 1.54 -15.26 4.35
CA LEU A 146 2.37 -15.73 5.47
C LEU A 146 3.77 -15.12 5.48
N SER A 147 4.19 -14.49 4.39
CA SER A 147 5.46 -13.75 4.33
C SER A 147 5.55 -12.68 5.41
N ALA A 148 6.75 -12.49 5.97
CA ALA A 148 7.01 -11.49 7.00
C ALA A 148 6.61 -10.08 6.56
N MET A 149 6.34 -9.25 7.55
CA MET A 149 6.13 -7.83 7.35
C MET A 149 7.40 -7.21 6.78
N ALA A 150 7.31 -6.53 5.62
CA ALA A 150 8.47 -5.91 5.01
C ALA A 150 9.11 -4.87 5.94
N ALA A 151 10.42 -4.93 6.12
CA ALA A 151 11.17 -3.98 6.92
C ALA A 151 11.10 -2.55 6.35
N ARG A 152 11.04 -2.44 5.02
CA ARG A 152 10.78 -1.18 4.30
C ARG A 152 9.54 -1.32 3.43
N ARG A 153 8.71 -0.28 3.39
CA ARG A 153 7.49 -0.26 2.57
C ARG A 153 7.16 1.15 2.09
N ALA A 154 7.14 1.34 0.78
CA ALA A 154 6.68 2.60 0.20
C ALA A 154 5.18 2.82 0.45
N VAL A 155 4.83 4.04 0.84
CA VAL A 155 3.47 4.55 0.94
C VAL A 155 3.33 5.62 -0.12
N ARG A 156 2.51 5.35 -1.13
CA ARG A 156 2.19 6.33 -2.16
C ARG A 156 0.99 7.17 -1.71
N PRO A 157 0.97 8.46 -1.97
CA PRO A 157 -0.17 9.31 -1.64
C PRO A 157 -1.42 8.85 -2.40
N HIS A 158 -2.58 9.04 -1.80
CA HIS A 158 -3.85 8.81 -2.47
C HIS A 158 -4.17 9.91 -3.51
N MET A 159 -3.53 11.06 -3.38
CA MET A 159 -3.67 12.23 -4.25
C MET A 159 -2.28 12.80 -4.53
N ASP A 160 -2.07 13.33 -5.73
CA ASP A 160 -0.77 13.90 -6.11
C ASP A 160 -0.39 15.12 -5.26
N ALA A 161 -1.39 15.84 -4.75
CA ALA A 161 -1.24 16.91 -3.78
C ALA A 161 -2.35 16.77 -2.71
N PRO A 162 -2.09 16.03 -1.62
CA PRO A 162 -3.06 15.97 -0.54
C PRO A 162 -3.27 17.38 0.06
N PRO A 163 -4.50 17.74 0.44
CA PRO A 163 -4.76 19.04 1.04
C PRO A 163 -3.92 19.21 2.31
N PRO A 164 -3.50 20.44 2.66
CA PRO A 164 -2.79 20.68 3.90
C PRO A 164 -3.64 20.24 5.11
N LEU A 165 -2.97 19.97 6.24
CA LEU A 165 -3.68 19.68 7.48
C LEU A 165 -4.55 20.86 7.88
N ALA A 166 -5.81 20.56 8.25
CA ALA A 166 -6.70 21.57 8.81
C ALA A 166 -6.22 21.97 10.22
N PRO A 167 -6.53 23.19 10.70
CA PRO A 167 -6.10 23.67 12.01
C PRO A 167 -6.53 22.77 13.18
N ASP A 168 -7.64 22.07 13.05
CA ASP A 168 -8.18 21.16 14.07
C ASP A 168 -7.59 19.74 13.98
N GLU A 169 -6.88 19.41 12.88
CA GLU A 169 -6.16 18.14 12.71
C GLU A 169 -4.75 18.15 13.33
N ILE A 170 -4.20 19.31 13.66
CA ILE A 170 -2.87 19.44 14.28
C ILE A 170 -2.98 20.15 15.62
N ALA A 171 -2.45 19.56 16.68
CA ALA A 171 -2.50 20.12 18.03
C ALA A 171 -1.22 20.84 18.44
N THR A 172 -0.12 20.66 17.70
CA THR A 172 1.17 21.29 17.99
C THR A 172 1.82 21.83 16.71
N GLU A 173 2.67 22.86 16.84
CA GLU A 173 3.25 23.57 15.70
C GLU A 173 4.50 22.94 15.08
N ALA A 174 4.99 21.80 15.58
CA ALA A 174 6.17 21.15 15.03
C ALA A 174 5.91 20.65 13.60
N ARG A 175 6.45 21.38 12.62
CA ARG A 175 6.35 21.04 11.19
C ARG A 175 7.73 20.70 10.64
N PRO A 176 7.87 19.55 9.99
CA PRO A 176 9.08 19.21 9.24
C PRO A 176 9.36 20.21 8.11
N PRO A 177 10.59 20.21 7.56
CA PRO A 177 10.92 21.00 6.38
C PRO A 177 9.92 20.75 5.23
N ALA A 178 9.61 21.80 4.47
CA ALA A 178 8.78 21.66 3.29
C ALA A 178 9.46 20.73 2.25
N PRO A 179 8.68 20.00 1.43
CA PRO A 179 9.27 19.20 0.36
C PRO A 179 9.98 20.10 -0.65
N GLY A 180 11.13 19.64 -1.11
CA GLY A 180 11.82 20.26 -2.25
C GLY A 180 11.14 19.95 -3.58
N PRO A 181 11.50 20.66 -4.66
CA PRO A 181 10.91 20.46 -5.98
C PRO A 181 11.17 19.04 -6.54
N ASP A 182 12.25 18.39 -6.12
CA ASP A 182 12.66 17.07 -6.59
C ASP A 182 12.22 15.93 -5.64
N ASP A 183 11.52 16.24 -4.55
CA ASP A 183 11.07 15.23 -3.60
C ASP A 183 9.97 14.36 -4.21
N ALA A 184 10.20 13.06 -4.26
CA ALA A 184 9.22 12.11 -4.74
C ALA A 184 7.96 12.11 -3.85
N PRO A 185 6.76 12.03 -4.43
CA PRO A 185 5.52 11.96 -3.66
C PRO A 185 5.45 10.68 -2.84
N GLY A 186 4.90 10.78 -1.62
CA GLY A 186 4.80 9.68 -0.67
C GLY A 186 6.01 9.55 0.26
N PHE A 187 6.03 8.49 1.04
CA PHE A 187 7.08 8.22 2.01
C PHE A 187 7.32 6.72 2.17
N GLU A 188 8.35 6.38 2.90
CA GLU A 188 8.69 5.00 3.19
C GLU A 188 8.53 4.71 4.68
N ILE A 189 7.76 3.69 5.00
CA ILE A 189 7.72 3.12 6.35
C ILE A 189 8.96 2.26 6.52
N VAL A 190 9.72 2.53 7.59
CA VAL A 190 10.89 1.73 8.02
C VAL A 190 10.57 1.10 9.37
N ARG A 191 10.90 -0.18 9.57
CA ARG A 191 10.61 -0.94 10.78
C ARG A 191 11.88 -1.55 11.36
N PRO A 192 12.63 -0.78 12.13
CA PRO A 192 13.95 -1.24 12.64
C PRO A 192 13.87 -2.28 13.76
N LEU A 193 12.70 -2.49 14.35
CA LEU A 193 12.50 -3.38 15.51
C LEU A 193 11.90 -4.75 15.16
N LEU A 194 11.83 -5.14 13.88
CA LEU A 194 11.24 -6.44 13.49
C LEU A 194 12.00 -7.65 14.03
N GLY A 195 13.27 -7.49 14.42
CA GLY A 195 14.08 -8.51 15.07
C GLY A 195 14.05 -8.47 16.61
N GLU A 196 13.31 -7.52 17.21
CA GLU A 196 13.26 -7.34 18.66
C GLU A 196 12.00 -7.94 19.26
N ARG A 197 12.14 -8.60 20.43
CA ARG A 197 11.01 -9.06 21.22
C ARG A 197 10.40 -7.88 21.99
N ARG A 198 9.08 -7.89 22.13
CA ARG A 198 8.34 -6.86 22.89
C ARG A 198 8.76 -6.82 24.36
N GLU A 199 9.05 -7.98 24.96
CA GLU A 199 9.48 -8.03 26.35
C GLU A 199 10.87 -7.42 26.58
N ASP A 200 11.82 -7.60 25.63
CA ASP A 200 13.14 -6.98 25.69
C ASP A 200 13.07 -5.45 25.62
N LEU A 201 12.18 -4.94 24.74
CA LEU A 201 11.92 -3.51 24.65
C LEU A 201 11.30 -2.94 25.93
N ARG A 202 10.38 -3.69 26.57
CA ARG A 202 9.81 -3.31 27.86
C ARG A 202 10.87 -3.38 28.98
N PHE A 203 11.73 -4.38 28.95
CA PHE A 203 12.86 -4.47 29.89
C PHE A 203 13.80 -3.28 29.73
N TYR A 204 14.17 -2.93 28.49
CA TYR A 204 14.98 -1.75 28.17
C TYR A 204 14.36 -0.47 28.73
N LEU A 205 13.06 -0.25 28.54
CA LEU A 205 12.36 0.92 29.11
C LEU A 205 12.40 0.93 30.64
N ARG A 206 12.24 -0.22 31.30
CA ARG A 206 12.31 -0.31 32.78
C ARG A 206 13.70 0.08 33.30
N VAL A 207 14.76 -0.36 32.61
CA VAL A 207 16.14 0.02 32.94
C VAL A 207 16.35 1.54 32.82
N LEU A 208 15.80 2.15 31.77
CA LEU A 208 15.87 3.60 31.55
C LEU A 208 14.88 4.40 32.43
N LYS A 209 14.02 3.73 33.20
CA LYS A 209 12.89 4.36 33.90
C LYS A 209 11.99 5.18 32.97
N GLY A 210 11.91 4.75 31.70
CA GLY A 210 11.07 5.35 30.67
C GLY A 210 9.58 5.11 30.98
N ARG A 211 8.74 6.08 30.65
CA ARG A 211 7.28 5.96 30.78
C ARG A 211 6.68 5.44 29.49
N TRP A 212 5.66 4.60 29.60
CA TRP A 212 4.83 4.18 28.47
C TRP A 212 3.38 3.96 28.93
N ILE A 213 2.48 3.84 27.99
CA ILE A 213 1.06 3.63 28.19
C ILE A 213 0.74 2.14 28.03
N GLU A 214 0.01 1.58 28.94
CA GLU A 214 -0.63 0.28 28.78
C GLU A 214 -2.10 0.50 28.44
N ASP A 215 -2.43 0.34 27.15
CA ASP A 215 -3.79 0.51 26.67
C ASP A 215 -4.67 -0.65 27.13
N PRO A 216 -5.72 -0.42 27.92
CA PRO A 216 -6.61 -1.48 28.41
C PRO A 216 -7.30 -2.26 27.27
N SER A 217 -7.49 -1.65 26.11
CA SER A 217 -8.04 -2.34 24.94
C SER A 217 -7.15 -3.46 24.40
N ASN A 218 -5.86 -3.49 24.78
CA ASN A 218 -4.94 -4.57 24.47
C ASN A 218 -5.27 -5.89 25.23
N GLU A 219 -6.18 -5.87 26.19
CA GLU A 219 -6.64 -7.03 26.95
C GLU A 219 -8.04 -7.48 26.54
N ASP A 220 -8.78 -6.69 25.79
CA ASP A 220 -10.14 -7.00 25.36
C ASP A 220 -10.18 -8.15 24.34
N PRO A 221 -10.74 -9.34 24.71
CA PRO A 221 -10.82 -10.51 23.85
C PRO A 221 -11.76 -10.32 22.65
N GLY A 222 -12.54 -9.27 22.61
CA GLY A 222 -13.33 -8.86 21.43
C GLY A 222 -12.44 -8.62 20.21
N PHE A 223 -11.21 -8.18 20.41
CA PHE A 223 -10.27 -7.95 19.33
C PHE A 223 -9.52 -9.24 18.91
N GLU A 224 -9.50 -9.52 17.62
CA GLU A 224 -8.81 -10.67 17.03
C GLU A 224 -7.33 -10.73 17.46
N ARG A 225 -6.66 -9.58 17.52
CA ARG A 225 -5.24 -9.48 17.86
C ARG A 225 -4.96 -9.88 19.31
N VAL A 226 -5.88 -9.58 20.24
CA VAL A 226 -5.76 -10.02 21.64
C VAL A 226 -5.90 -11.52 21.76
N ARG A 227 -6.87 -12.11 21.05
CA ARG A 227 -7.01 -13.58 21.00
C ARG A 227 -5.77 -14.24 20.41
N THR A 228 -5.18 -13.65 19.38
CA THR A 228 -3.95 -14.16 18.75
C THR A 228 -2.77 -14.09 19.70
N ARG A 229 -2.62 -13.04 20.49
CA ARG A 229 -1.57 -12.96 21.55
C ARG A 229 -1.71 -14.07 22.60
N ARG A 230 -2.93 -14.33 23.06
CA ARG A 230 -3.18 -15.42 24.00
C ARG A 230 -2.88 -16.79 23.38
N LEU A 231 -3.17 -16.97 22.08
CA LEU A 231 -2.80 -18.18 21.35
C LEU A 231 -1.28 -18.28 21.22
N LEU A 232 -0.59 -17.20 20.86
CA LEU A 232 0.87 -17.17 20.73
C LEU A 232 1.55 -17.56 22.05
N ALA A 233 1.10 -17.03 23.19
CA ALA A 233 1.64 -17.38 24.50
C ALA A 233 1.53 -18.89 24.78
N ARG A 234 0.39 -19.52 24.45
CA ARG A 234 0.23 -20.98 24.59
C ARG A 234 1.11 -21.78 23.64
N LEU A 235 1.26 -21.31 22.39
CA LEU A 235 2.14 -21.94 21.42
C LEU A 235 3.62 -21.85 21.84
N GLU A 236 3.99 -20.78 22.53
CA GLU A 236 5.34 -20.57 23.05
C GLU A 236 5.70 -21.59 24.13
N GLU A 237 4.73 -21.99 25.00
CA GLU A 237 4.88 -23.08 25.97
C GLU A 237 5.20 -24.44 25.29
N GLU A 238 4.72 -24.62 24.04
CA GLU A 238 4.96 -25.82 23.22
C GLU A 238 6.16 -25.65 22.26
N GLY A 239 6.97 -24.60 22.41
CA GLY A 239 8.17 -24.36 21.59
C GLY A 239 7.89 -23.66 20.24
N LEU A 240 6.66 -23.23 19.98
CA LEU A 240 6.26 -22.49 18.76
C LEU A 240 6.12 -20.99 19.05
N GLY A 241 7.16 -20.40 19.62
CA GLY A 241 7.18 -18.99 19.99
C GLY A 241 7.32 -18.01 18.83
N ALA A 242 7.36 -16.72 19.17
CA ALA A 242 7.44 -15.63 18.20
C ALA A 242 8.67 -15.74 17.28
N GLU A 243 9.80 -16.19 17.79
CA GLU A 243 11.04 -16.38 17.02
C GLU A 243 10.87 -17.42 15.90
N THR A 244 10.30 -18.58 16.24
CA THR A 244 10.06 -19.67 15.28
C THR A 244 9.12 -19.21 14.15
N LEU A 245 8.02 -18.52 14.51
CA LEU A 245 7.03 -18.03 13.56
C LEU A 245 7.61 -16.90 12.69
N ALA A 246 8.33 -15.97 13.30
CA ALA A 246 8.99 -14.87 12.56
C ALA A 246 10.07 -15.39 11.60
N ALA A 247 10.89 -16.35 12.04
CA ALA A 247 11.89 -16.98 11.17
C ALA A 247 11.24 -17.73 10.00
N THR A 248 10.09 -18.38 10.24
CA THR A 248 9.33 -19.06 9.18
C THR A 248 8.75 -18.05 8.20
N ALA A 249 8.14 -16.96 8.69
CA ALA A 249 7.63 -15.87 7.87
C ALA A 249 8.73 -15.22 7.01
N ASP A 250 9.95 -15.09 7.55
CA ASP A 250 11.10 -14.57 6.83
C ASP A 250 11.58 -15.52 5.72
N ARG A 251 11.61 -16.85 5.97
CA ARG A 251 11.88 -17.83 4.91
C ARG A 251 10.85 -17.76 3.79
N LEU A 252 9.57 -17.62 4.13
CA LEU A 252 8.49 -17.44 3.16
C LEU A 252 8.63 -16.12 2.37
N SER A 253 9.17 -15.07 2.99
CA SER A 253 9.47 -13.81 2.29
C SER A 253 10.52 -13.98 1.20
N ARG A 254 11.57 -14.78 1.47
CA ARG A 254 12.57 -15.12 0.45
C ARG A 254 11.99 -15.97 -0.67
N ALA A 255 11.16 -16.96 -0.33
CA ALA A 255 10.46 -17.77 -1.33
C ALA A 255 9.54 -16.89 -2.20
N ARG A 256 8.78 -15.98 -1.59
CA ARG A 256 7.94 -15.03 -2.31
C ARG A 256 8.76 -14.17 -3.27
N ALA A 257 9.90 -13.65 -2.84
CA ALA A 257 10.76 -12.83 -3.69
C ALA A 257 11.26 -13.59 -4.94
N ALA A 258 11.62 -14.87 -4.78
CA ALA A 258 12.00 -15.73 -5.90
C ALA A 258 10.83 -15.97 -6.86
N LEU A 259 9.64 -16.28 -6.35
CA LEU A 259 8.44 -16.48 -7.14
C LEU A 259 7.98 -15.19 -7.86
N GLU A 260 8.11 -14.03 -7.22
CA GLU A 260 7.85 -12.73 -7.85
C GLU A 260 8.88 -12.39 -8.94
N ALA A 261 10.14 -12.77 -8.76
CA ALA A 261 11.18 -12.60 -9.79
C ALA A 261 10.86 -13.46 -11.03
N ARG A 262 10.49 -14.72 -10.82
CA ARG A 262 10.03 -15.61 -11.88
C ARG A 262 8.81 -15.07 -12.61
N ALA A 263 7.82 -14.62 -11.86
CA ALA A 263 6.59 -14.04 -12.44
C ALA A 263 6.88 -12.78 -13.27
N ARG A 264 7.82 -11.91 -12.84
CA ARG A 264 8.25 -10.74 -13.62
C ARG A 264 8.94 -11.13 -14.92
N GLU A 265 9.82 -12.12 -14.89
CA GLU A 265 10.50 -12.64 -16.08
C GLU A 265 9.48 -13.16 -17.12
N VAL A 266 8.52 -13.98 -16.66
CA VAL A 266 7.47 -14.53 -17.52
C VAL A 266 6.54 -13.43 -18.03
N ALA A 267 6.14 -12.49 -17.19
CA ALA A 267 5.29 -11.37 -17.59
C ALA A 267 5.96 -10.51 -18.67
N ALA A 268 7.25 -10.21 -18.53
CA ALA A 268 7.99 -9.45 -19.54
C ALA A 268 8.04 -10.17 -20.92
N ARG A 269 7.88 -11.49 -20.93
CA ARG A 269 7.89 -12.28 -22.17
C ARG A 269 6.50 -12.43 -22.80
N PHE A 270 5.46 -12.59 -22.00
CA PHE A 270 4.15 -13.01 -22.48
C PHE A 270 3.04 -12.00 -22.24
N VAL A 271 3.29 -10.88 -21.57
CA VAL A 271 2.28 -9.86 -21.30
C VAL A 271 2.65 -8.55 -21.97
N ALA A 272 1.73 -8.00 -22.75
CA ALA A 272 1.88 -6.70 -23.40
C ALA A 272 0.77 -5.74 -22.97
N ARG A 273 1.08 -4.44 -22.91
CA ARG A 273 0.07 -3.38 -22.84
C ARG A 273 -0.59 -3.23 -24.18
N ALA A 274 -1.91 -3.13 -24.22
CA ALA A 274 -2.62 -2.92 -25.46
C ALA A 274 -2.63 -1.43 -25.81
N GLU A 275 -2.38 -1.16 -27.08
CA GLU A 275 -2.49 0.16 -27.70
C GLU A 275 -3.39 0.09 -28.93
N SER A 276 -4.06 1.17 -29.24
CA SER A 276 -4.86 1.34 -30.44
C SER A 276 -4.80 2.79 -30.89
N CYS A 277 -4.65 3.04 -32.18
CA CYS A 277 -4.50 4.38 -32.76
C CYS A 277 -3.36 5.22 -32.13
N GLY A 278 -2.28 4.58 -31.67
CA GLY A 278 -1.15 5.26 -31.01
C GLY A 278 -1.45 5.74 -29.58
N ALA A 279 -2.53 5.27 -28.98
CA ALA A 279 -2.90 5.58 -27.60
C ALA A 279 -3.10 4.31 -26.76
N PRO A 280 -2.77 4.34 -25.44
CA PRO A 280 -3.00 3.20 -24.57
C PRO A 280 -4.48 2.94 -24.38
N THR A 281 -4.90 1.65 -24.41
CA THR A 281 -6.28 1.25 -24.10
C THR A 281 -6.48 1.00 -22.61
N GLY A 282 -5.39 0.82 -21.86
CA GLY A 282 -5.42 0.42 -20.44
C GLY A 282 -5.73 -1.07 -20.23
N GLU A 283 -5.61 -1.87 -21.25
CA GLU A 283 -5.79 -3.32 -21.24
C GLU A 283 -4.44 -4.04 -21.23
N LEU A 284 -4.46 -5.31 -20.85
CA LEU A 284 -3.32 -6.21 -20.98
C LEU A 284 -3.68 -7.38 -21.90
N LEU A 285 -2.74 -7.73 -22.75
CA LEU A 285 -2.81 -8.88 -23.65
C LEU A 285 -1.79 -9.92 -23.19
N ILE A 286 -2.21 -11.15 -22.98
CA ILE A 286 -1.37 -12.25 -22.55
C ILE A 286 -1.35 -13.29 -23.67
N ASP A 287 -0.16 -13.67 -24.16
CA ASP A 287 0.01 -14.81 -25.08
C ASP A 287 -0.48 -16.08 -24.38
N ARG A 288 -1.58 -16.64 -24.86
CA ARG A 288 -2.27 -17.75 -24.21
C ARG A 288 -1.45 -19.03 -24.20
N ASP A 289 -0.82 -19.38 -25.29
CA ASP A 289 -0.13 -20.67 -25.47
C ASP A 289 1.20 -20.65 -24.69
N GLY A 290 1.97 -19.59 -24.79
CA GLY A 290 3.18 -19.38 -23.98
C GLY A 290 2.87 -19.34 -22.49
N PHE A 291 1.77 -18.68 -22.11
CA PHE A 291 1.32 -18.59 -20.73
C PHE A 291 0.80 -19.93 -20.18
N ALA A 292 0.12 -20.75 -21.02
CA ALA A 292 -0.36 -22.07 -20.63
C ALA A 292 0.78 -23.06 -20.30
N ALA A 293 1.96 -22.86 -20.86
CA ALA A 293 3.13 -23.69 -20.61
C ALA A 293 3.88 -23.33 -19.30
N VAL A 294 3.45 -22.29 -18.59
CA VAL A 294 4.11 -21.81 -17.37
C VAL A 294 3.52 -22.48 -16.13
N GLU A 295 4.29 -22.54 -15.05
CA GLU A 295 3.87 -23.10 -13.75
C GLU A 295 2.63 -22.39 -13.20
N THR A 296 1.67 -23.13 -12.68
CA THR A 296 0.36 -22.62 -12.22
C THR A 296 0.48 -21.48 -11.20
N ASP A 297 1.42 -21.55 -10.24
CA ASP A 297 1.61 -20.47 -9.27
C ASP A 297 2.06 -19.17 -9.96
N THR A 298 2.95 -19.28 -10.97
CA THR A 298 3.39 -18.12 -11.76
C THR A 298 2.24 -17.54 -12.59
N GLN A 299 1.40 -18.39 -13.20
CA GLN A 299 0.18 -17.96 -13.90
C GLN A 299 -0.77 -17.20 -12.97
N LEU A 300 -1.05 -17.72 -11.78
CA LEU A 300 -1.91 -17.08 -10.79
C LEU A 300 -1.36 -15.74 -10.30
N ARG A 301 -0.04 -15.63 -10.13
CA ARG A 301 0.61 -14.36 -9.76
C ARG A 301 0.46 -13.31 -10.85
N ILE A 302 0.72 -13.67 -12.09
CA ILE A 302 0.61 -12.76 -13.25
C ILE A 302 -0.85 -12.35 -13.44
N LEU A 303 -1.79 -13.28 -13.40
CA LEU A 303 -3.21 -12.98 -13.55
C LEU A 303 -3.73 -12.08 -12.42
N ALA A 304 -3.34 -12.34 -11.17
CA ALA A 304 -3.69 -11.48 -10.05
C ALA A 304 -3.13 -10.06 -10.22
N ALA A 305 -1.87 -9.94 -10.63
CA ALA A 305 -1.23 -8.65 -10.89
C ALA A 305 -1.89 -7.92 -12.08
N ALA A 306 -2.24 -8.63 -13.14
CA ALA A 306 -2.94 -8.07 -14.29
C ALA A 306 -4.32 -7.49 -13.91
N LEU A 307 -5.10 -8.26 -13.13
CA LEU A 307 -6.39 -7.80 -12.62
C LEU A 307 -6.25 -6.58 -11.71
N GLN A 308 -5.24 -6.56 -10.82
CA GLN A 308 -4.96 -5.38 -9.98
C GLN A 308 -4.50 -4.17 -10.81
N TRP A 309 -3.65 -4.38 -11.80
CA TRP A 309 -3.16 -3.31 -12.67
C TRP A 309 -4.30 -2.69 -13.47
N VAL A 310 -5.18 -3.51 -14.05
CA VAL A 310 -6.33 -3.05 -14.84
C VAL A 310 -7.40 -2.39 -13.96
N SER A 311 -7.67 -2.90 -12.75
CA SER A 311 -8.69 -2.35 -11.84
C SER A 311 -8.20 -1.24 -10.93
N SER A 312 -6.88 -1.01 -10.82
CA SER A 312 -6.28 -0.14 -9.79
C SER A 312 -6.63 -0.54 -8.35
N ALA A 313 -7.03 -1.78 -8.12
CA ALA A 313 -7.47 -2.25 -6.82
C ALA A 313 -6.29 -2.41 -5.84
N PRO A 314 -6.43 -2.02 -4.56
CA PRO A 314 -5.35 -2.06 -3.58
C PRO A 314 -5.01 -3.48 -3.10
N TYR A 315 -5.91 -4.44 -3.28
CA TYR A 315 -5.77 -5.82 -2.82
C TYR A 315 -5.85 -6.83 -3.97
N ARG A 316 -5.21 -7.97 -3.79
CA ARG A 316 -5.29 -9.09 -4.75
C ARG A 316 -6.67 -9.74 -4.73
N PRO A 317 -7.11 -10.32 -5.86
CA PRO A 317 -8.30 -11.19 -5.90
C PRO A 317 -8.16 -12.37 -4.92
N ARG A 318 -9.29 -12.89 -4.46
CA ARG A 318 -9.32 -14.12 -3.65
C ARG A 318 -8.88 -15.33 -4.46
N ALA A 319 -8.16 -16.27 -3.84
CA ALA A 319 -7.52 -17.39 -4.52
C ALA A 319 -8.51 -18.27 -5.33
N ARG A 320 -9.55 -18.81 -4.68
CA ARG A 320 -10.51 -19.70 -5.37
C ARG A 320 -11.16 -19.10 -6.62
N PRO A 321 -11.73 -17.87 -6.61
CA PRO A 321 -12.24 -17.25 -7.83
C PRO A 321 -11.17 -17.02 -8.89
N LEU A 322 -9.94 -16.71 -8.50
CA LEU A 322 -8.83 -16.50 -9.42
C LEU A 322 -8.41 -17.80 -10.11
N GLU A 323 -8.28 -18.90 -9.37
CA GLU A 323 -8.00 -20.25 -9.90
C GLU A 323 -9.08 -20.67 -10.89
N ALA A 324 -10.36 -20.50 -10.52
CA ALA A 324 -11.48 -20.83 -11.39
C ALA A 324 -11.48 -19.98 -12.68
N LEU A 325 -11.10 -18.70 -12.60
CA LEU A 325 -10.99 -17.83 -13.78
C LEU A 325 -9.84 -18.28 -14.69
N LEU A 326 -8.67 -18.61 -14.12
CA LEU A 326 -7.53 -19.10 -14.87
C LEU A 326 -7.87 -20.36 -15.68
N VAL A 327 -8.49 -21.36 -15.03
CA VAL A 327 -8.88 -22.62 -15.71
C VAL A 327 -9.82 -22.33 -16.89
N ARG A 328 -10.84 -21.50 -16.70
CA ARG A 328 -11.77 -21.13 -17.80
C ARG A 328 -11.07 -20.40 -18.93
N ALA A 329 -10.16 -19.48 -18.63
CA ALA A 329 -9.44 -18.70 -19.63
C ALA A 329 -8.53 -19.57 -20.49
N LEU A 330 -7.75 -20.47 -19.88
CA LEU A 330 -6.89 -21.42 -20.61
C LEU A 330 -7.69 -22.40 -21.46
N SER A 331 -8.93 -22.72 -21.07
CA SER A 331 -9.85 -23.55 -21.85
C SER A 331 -10.59 -22.79 -22.98
N GLY A 332 -10.21 -21.54 -23.27
CA GLY A 332 -10.81 -20.74 -24.33
C GLY A 332 -12.07 -19.95 -23.91
N GLY A 333 -12.40 -19.93 -22.63
CA GLY A 333 -13.49 -19.13 -22.05
C GLY A 333 -13.03 -17.82 -21.43
N GLY A 334 -13.74 -17.37 -20.39
CA GLY A 334 -13.40 -16.15 -19.67
C GLY A 334 -14.31 -15.94 -18.47
N GLY A 335 -14.38 -14.70 -17.99
CA GLY A 335 -15.27 -14.30 -16.91
C GLY A 335 -14.88 -12.96 -16.29
N THR A 336 -15.70 -12.52 -15.34
CA THR A 336 -15.48 -11.29 -14.59
C THR A 336 -14.88 -11.60 -13.22
N LEU A 337 -13.93 -10.82 -12.81
CA LEU A 337 -13.36 -10.86 -11.47
C LEU A 337 -12.70 -9.51 -11.14
N HIS A 338 -12.89 -9.03 -9.93
CA HIS A 338 -12.18 -7.86 -9.42
C HIS A 338 -12.44 -6.56 -10.22
N GLY A 339 -13.66 -6.42 -10.81
CA GLY A 339 -14.03 -5.30 -11.66
C GLY A 339 -13.32 -5.29 -13.01
N CYS A 340 -12.81 -6.44 -13.43
CA CYS A 340 -12.22 -6.68 -14.73
C CYS A 340 -12.95 -7.82 -15.44
N GLU A 341 -12.83 -7.84 -16.75
CA GLU A 341 -13.23 -8.95 -17.59
C GLU A 341 -11.96 -9.56 -18.22
N LEU A 342 -11.91 -10.90 -18.24
CA LEU A 342 -10.90 -11.68 -18.94
C LEU A 342 -11.59 -12.48 -20.03
N ARG A 343 -11.11 -12.41 -21.26
CA ARG A 343 -11.59 -13.20 -22.40
C ARG A 343 -10.45 -13.84 -23.18
N ALA A 344 -10.68 -15.06 -23.62
CA ALA A 344 -9.83 -15.70 -24.61
C ALA A 344 -10.28 -15.27 -26.01
N GLU A 345 -9.37 -14.68 -26.79
CA GLU A 345 -9.58 -14.21 -28.14
C GLU A 345 -8.50 -14.81 -29.07
N GLY A 346 -8.78 -15.98 -29.63
CA GLY A 346 -7.77 -16.72 -30.40
C GLY A 346 -6.56 -17.13 -29.55
N GLU A 347 -5.38 -16.66 -29.90
CA GLU A 347 -4.12 -16.94 -29.21
C GLU A 347 -3.85 -15.98 -28.01
N VAL A 348 -4.77 -15.06 -27.72
CA VAL A 348 -4.58 -14.01 -26.72
C VAL A 348 -5.62 -14.12 -25.61
N LEU A 349 -5.20 -13.92 -24.37
CA LEU A 349 -6.10 -13.60 -23.25
C LEU A 349 -6.10 -12.08 -23.04
N ARG A 350 -7.24 -11.45 -23.26
CA ARG A 350 -7.44 -10.01 -23.05
C ARG A 350 -7.97 -9.75 -21.66
N VAL A 351 -7.29 -8.89 -20.88
CA VAL A 351 -7.72 -8.42 -19.56
C VAL A 351 -8.04 -6.93 -19.67
N PHE A 352 -9.29 -6.57 -19.41
CA PHE A 352 -9.77 -5.19 -19.52
C PHE A 352 -10.76 -4.85 -18.41
N ARG A 353 -11.07 -3.55 -18.25
CA ARG A 353 -12.05 -3.11 -17.23
C ARG A 353 -13.46 -3.58 -17.59
N GLU A 354 -14.18 -4.07 -16.61
CA GLU A 354 -15.61 -4.39 -16.74
C GLU A 354 -16.42 -3.09 -16.84
N TYR A 355 -17.18 -2.89 -17.93
CA TYR A 355 -17.96 -1.68 -18.13
C TYR A 355 -18.99 -1.46 -17.01
N ALA A 356 -19.61 -2.52 -16.49
CA ALA A 356 -20.57 -2.44 -15.39
C ALA A 356 -19.99 -1.82 -14.12
N ALA A 357 -18.67 -1.98 -13.89
CA ALA A 357 -17.96 -1.36 -12.76
C ALA A 357 -17.64 0.14 -12.98
N LEU A 358 -17.75 0.64 -14.21
CA LEU A 358 -17.38 2.00 -14.60
C LEU A 358 -18.56 2.89 -14.98
N ARG A 359 -19.69 2.33 -15.42
CA ARG A 359 -20.79 3.06 -16.06
C ARG A 359 -21.33 4.24 -15.25
N ASP A 360 -21.29 4.14 -13.93
CA ASP A 360 -21.81 5.15 -13.01
C ASP A 360 -20.70 6.05 -12.42
N THR A 361 -19.46 5.92 -12.94
CA THR A 361 -18.30 6.70 -12.47
C THR A 361 -17.88 7.74 -13.50
N SER A 362 -17.56 8.94 -13.01
CA SER A 362 -17.03 10.00 -13.83
C SER A 362 -16.21 10.99 -13.00
N THR A 363 -15.37 11.77 -13.63
CA THR A 363 -14.67 12.90 -13.01
C THR A 363 -14.60 14.07 -13.95
N ARG A 364 -14.53 15.30 -13.43
CA ARG A 364 -14.19 16.47 -14.27
C ARG A 364 -12.73 16.38 -14.66
N ALA A 365 -12.46 16.53 -15.95
CA ALA A 365 -11.10 16.55 -16.47
C ALA A 365 -10.31 17.77 -15.92
N GLY A 366 -9.00 17.63 -15.81
CA GLY A 366 -8.11 18.69 -15.33
C GLY A 366 -6.90 18.13 -14.59
N PRO A 367 -5.90 18.98 -14.28
CA PRO A 367 -4.68 18.58 -13.60
C PRO A 367 -4.98 17.90 -12.24
N GLY A 368 -4.32 16.78 -11.96
CA GLY A 368 -4.48 16.03 -10.71
C GLY A 368 -5.84 15.33 -10.52
N ARG A 369 -6.73 15.40 -11.52
CA ARG A 369 -8.03 14.71 -11.53
C ARG A 369 -7.90 13.35 -12.16
N ILE A 370 -7.95 12.31 -11.32
CA ILE A 370 -7.76 10.92 -11.76
C ILE A 370 -9.11 10.20 -11.79
N TRP A 371 -9.42 9.56 -12.92
CA TRP A 371 -10.56 8.67 -13.07
C TRP A 371 -10.11 7.21 -13.07
N ASP A 372 -10.92 6.33 -12.50
CA ASP A 372 -10.66 4.89 -12.35
C ASP A 372 -9.26 4.57 -11.76
N GLY A 373 -8.74 5.48 -10.93
CA GLY A 373 -7.44 5.33 -10.26
C GLY A 373 -6.21 5.41 -11.17
N ARG A 374 -6.36 5.64 -12.49
CA ARG A 374 -5.26 5.55 -13.45
C ARG A 374 -5.34 6.45 -14.68
N TRP A 375 -6.45 7.13 -14.93
CA TRP A 375 -6.60 7.98 -16.10
C TRP A 375 -6.68 9.46 -15.74
N GLU A 376 -5.98 10.29 -16.50
CA GLU A 376 -5.94 11.73 -16.35
C GLU A 376 -6.05 12.43 -17.69
N ALA A 377 -6.65 13.61 -17.70
CA ALA A 377 -6.77 14.49 -18.86
C ALA A 377 -6.45 15.93 -18.44
N PRO A 378 -5.18 16.30 -18.26
CA PRO A 378 -4.79 17.57 -17.66
C PRO A 378 -5.12 18.80 -18.53
N GLY A 379 -5.23 18.65 -19.86
CA GLY A 379 -5.52 19.73 -20.80
C GLY A 379 -6.98 19.78 -21.28
N ALA A 380 -7.93 19.18 -20.54
CA ALA A 380 -9.31 19.04 -20.96
C ALA A 380 -10.30 19.62 -19.94
N GLU A 381 -9.93 20.78 -19.34
CA GLU A 381 -10.79 21.46 -18.36
C GLU A 381 -12.18 21.76 -18.94
N GLY A 382 -13.21 21.55 -18.12
CA GLY A 382 -14.61 21.71 -18.52
C GLY A 382 -15.26 20.46 -19.10
N LEU A 383 -14.46 19.46 -19.54
CA LEU A 383 -14.97 18.19 -20.01
C LEU A 383 -15.15 17.18 -18.88
N THR A 384 -15.94 16.14 -19.15
CA THR A 384 -16.12 15.01 -18.26
C THR A 384 -15.35 13.79 -18.77
N LEU A 385 -14.47 13.23 -17.95
CA LEU A 385 -13.78 11.97 -18.19
C LEU A 385 -14.61 10.82 -17.59
N ARG A 386 -15.02 9.90 -18.43
CA ARG A 386 -15.80 8.70 -18.06
C ARG A 386 -15.57 7.55 -19.04
N ALA A 387 -16.15 6.39 -18.79
CA ALA A 387 -16.16 5.30 -19.76
C ALA A 387 -16.89 5.72 -21.04
N LEU A 388 -16.40 5.24 -22.19
CA LEU A 388 -17.00 5.50 -23.50
C LEU A 388 -18.46 5.08 -23.53
N GLY A 389 -18.77 3.89 -23.02
CA GLY A 389 -20.12 3.35 -23.01
C GLY A 389 -20.69 3.03 -24.38
N PRO A 390 -21.89 2.43 -24.42
CA PRO A 390 -22.62 2.19 -25.68
C PRO A 390 -22.97 3.50 -26.40
N ASP A 391 -23.30 4.53 -25.64
CA ASP A 391 -23.66 5.87 -26.16
C ASP A 391 -22.49 6.55 -26.88
N GLY A 392 -21.29 6.51 -26.29
CA GLY A 392 -20.09 7.02 -26.95
C GLY A 392 -19.64 6.16 -28.13
N TRP A 393 -19.73 4.85 -27.99
CA TRP A 393 -19.43 3.91 -29.08
C TRP A 393 -20.31 4.15 -30.31
N ALA A 394 -21.60 4.42 -30.13
CA ALA A 394 -22.52 4.72 -31.20
C ALA A 394 -22.20 6.03 -31.97
N GLN A 395 -21.54 6.99 -31.32
CA GLN A 395 -21.13 8.26 -31.94
C GLN A 395 -19.93 8.13 -32.89
N ILE A 396 -19.21 7.00 -32.86
CA ILE A 396 -18.05 6.78 -33.75
C ILE A 396 -18.54 6.08 -35.02
N ALA A 397 -18.64 6.80 -36.11
CA ALA A 397 -19.16 6.29 -37.39
C ALA A 397 -18.26 5.16 -37.96
N GLN A 398 -16.95 5.37 -37.97
CA GLN A 398 -16.00 4.40 -38.50
C GLN A 398 -15.04 3.95 -37.40
N LYS A 399 -15.04 2.67 -37.11
CA LYS A 399 -14.14 2.05 -36.11
C LYS A 399 -12.79 1.83 -36.77
N PRO A 400 -11.68 2.24 -36.14
CA PRO A 400 -10.35 2.05 -36.72
C PRO A 400 -9.98 0.56 -36.77
N ALA A 401 -9.11 0.21 -37.73
CA ALA A 401 -8.52 -1.12 -37.75
C ALA A 401 -7.70 -1.34 -36.47
N GLY A 402 -7.87 -2.51 -35.83
CA GLY A 402 -7.20 -2.82 -34.56
C GLY A 402 -7.89 -2.23 -33.32
N ALA A 403 -9.08 -1.59 -33.46
CA ALA A 403 -9.87 -1.20 -32.31
C ALA A 403 -10.19 -2.41 -31.41
N PRO A 404 -10.23 -2.24 -30.08
CA PRO A 404 -10.73 -3.29 -29.20
C PRO A 404 -12.15 -3.70 -29.59
N PRO A 405 -12.56 -4.98 -29.38
CA PRO A 405 -13.92 -5.41 -29.62
C PRO A 405 -14.90 -4.57 -28.79
N ALA A 406 -16.15 -4.42 -29.26
CA ALA A 406 -17.13 -3.51 -28.67
C ALA A 406 -17.31 -3.68 -27.15
N HIS A 407 -17.30 -4.92 -26.64
CA HIS A 407 -17.41 -5.19 -25.20
C HIS A 407 -16.23 -4.64 -24.39
N ALA A 408 -15.01 -4.63 -24.93
CA ALA A 408 -13.86 -4.03 -24.30
C ALA A 408 -13.81 -2.50 -24.53
N ALA A 409 -14.20 -2.06 -25.72
CA ALA A 409 -14.22 -0.64 -26.09
C ALA A 409 -15.18 0.18 -25.22
N HIS A 410 -16.28 -0.36 -24.73
CA HIS A 410 -17.20 0.35 -23.82
C HIS A 410 -16.53 0.81 -22.51
N ALA A 411 -15.47 0.13 -22.07
CA ALA A 411 -14.74 0.49 -20.87
C ALA A 411 -13.58 1.49 -21.12
N LEU A 412 -13.29 1.85 -22.37
CA LEU A 412 -12.23 2.81 -22.70
C LEU A 412 -12.51 4.17 -22.07
N PRO A 413 -11.46 4.90 -21.63
CA PRO A 413 -11.59 6.28 -21.19
C PRO A 413 -11.96 7.19 -22.33
N ALA A 414 -12.90 8.10 -22.10
CA ALA A 414 -13.33 9.07 -23.10
C ALA A 414 -13.73 10.41 -22.47
N LEU A 415 -13.53 11.49 -23.21
CA LEU A 415 -13.90 12.85 -22.84
C LEU A 415 -15.21 13.24 -23.47
N PHE A 416 -16.10 13.80 -22.67
CA PHE A 416 -17.41 14.24 -23.09
C PHE A 416 -17.69 15.69 -22.72
N ASP A 417 -18.35 16.39 -23.64
CA ASP A 417 -19.05 17.64 -23.37
C ASP A 417 -20.54 17.29 -23.27
N HIS A 418 -21.06 17.23 -22.03
CA HIS A 418 -22.37 16.67 -21.73
C HIS A 418 -22.53 15.23 -22.29
N ALA A 419 -23.39 15.06 -23.30
CA ALA A 419 -23.62 13.77 -23.96
C ALA A 419 -22.76 13.57 -25.23
N ARG A 420 -22.09 14.62 -25.72
CA ARG A 420 -21.30 14.59 -26.95
C ARG A 420 -19.89 14.05 -26.69
N LEU A 421 -19.49 13.02 -27.42
CA LEU A 421 -18.13 12.51 -27.42
C LEU A 421 -17.19 13.57 -28.03
N VAL A 422 -16.16 13.96 -27.28
CA VAL A 422 -15.12 14.92 -27.69
C VAL A 422 -13.82 14.19 -28.06
N ALA A 423 -13.40 13.23 -27.23
CA ALA A 423 -12.19 12.46 -27.50
C ALA A 423 -12.29 11.04 -26.93
N CYS A 424 -11.78 10.09 -27.70
CA CYS A 424 -11.43 8.73 -27.29
C CYS A 424 -10.19 8.33 -28.11
N PRO A 425 -8.98 8.68 -27.66
CA PRO A 425 -7.75 8.52 -28.45
C PRO A 425 -7.53 7.10 -28.95
N ALA A 426 -7.82 6.09 -28.11
CA ALA A 426 -7.70 4.69 -28.50
C ALA A 426 -8.63 4.26 -29.66
N LEU A 427 -9.59 5.10 -30.04
CA LEU A 427 -10.45 4.92 -31.21
C LEU A 427 -10.26 5.99 -32.27
N GLY A 428 -9.10 6.69 -32.24
CA GLY A 428 -8.76 7.72 -33.23
C GLY A 428 -9.59 9.01 -33.13
N GLN A 429 -10.31 9.20 -32.01
CA GLN A 429 -11.10 10.41 -31.76
C GLN A 429 -10.32 11.38 -30.88
N GLY A 430 -10.01 12.57 -31.41
CA GLY A 430 -9.20 13.56 -30.70
C GLY A 430 -7.69 13.31 -30.83
N ARG A 431 -6.90 14.01 -30.01
CA ARG A 431 -5.45 13.87 -29.98
C ARG A 431 -5.01 12.63 -29.19
N PRO A 432 -3.96 11.90 -29.63
CA PRO A 432 -3.46 10.71 -28.91
C PRO A 432 -3.03 11.00 -27.47
N ASP A 433 -2.55 12.19 -27.18
CA ASP A 433 -2.08 12.64 -25.87
C ASP A 433 -3.16 13.31 -24.99
N ALA A 434 -4.42 13.34 -25.45
CA ALA A 434 -5.53 13.93 -24.70
C ALA A 434 -5.82 13.20 -23.38
N LEU A 435 -5.43 11.93 -23.28
CA LEU A 435 -5.56 11.09 -22.10
C LEU A 435 -4.20 10.47 -21.75
N SER A 436 -3.83 10.50 -20.49
CA SER A 436 -2.65 9.82 -19.99
C SER A 436 -3.01 8.67 -19.06
N LEU A 437 -2.36 7.51 -19.27
CA LEU A 437 -2.45 6.35 -18.39
C LEU A 437 -1.33 6.44 -17.36
N ARG A 438 -1.70 6.66 -16.10
CA ARG A 438 -0.76 6.61 -14.98
C ARG A 438 -0.53 5.17 -14.52
N PRO A 439 0.66 4.84 -14.00
CA PRO A 439 0.87 3.55 -13.36
C PRO A 439 -0.15 3.38 -12.21
N PRO A 440 -0.73 2.18 -12.05
CA PRO A 440 -1.70 1.94 -11.00
C PRO A 440 -1.08 2.18 -9.61
N ARG A 441 -1.91 2.68 -8.68
CA ARG A 441 -1.49 3.00 -7.30
C ARG A 441 -1.09 1.78 -6.46
N ALA A 442 -1.57 0.60 -6.81
CA ALA A 442 -1.19 -0.62 -6.13
C ALA A 442 0.20 -1.08 -6.60
N PRO A 443 1.12 -1.39 -5.68
CA PRO A 443 2.33 -2.10 -6.04
C PRO A 443 1.94 -3.54 -6.40
N ALA A 444 1.60 -3.79 -7.64
CA ALA A 444 1.73 -5.13 -8.16
C ALA A 444 3.23 -5.42 -8.12
N GLY A 445 3.67 -6.44 -7.39
CA GLY A 445 5.08 -6.86 -7.35
C GLY A 445 5.61 -7.24 -8.74
N ILE A 446 4.70 -7.33 -9.72
CA ILE A 446 4.94 -7.51 -11.15
C ILE A 446 4.52 -6.20 -11.82
N GLY A 447 5.48 -5.48 -12.40
CA GLY A 447 5.21 -4.32 -13.25
C GLY A 447 4.89 -4.77 -14.69
N PHE A 448 3.93 -4.09 -15.30
CA PHE A 448 3.62 -4.28 -16.72
C PHE A 448 3.96 -3.03 -17.51
#